data_91a8c40e113e34ad4de22d27acbcbb91
#
_entry.id   91a8c40e113e34ad4de22d27acbcbb91
#
_cell.length_a   1.000
_cell.length_b   1.000
_cell.length_c   1.000
_cell.angle_alpha   90.00
_cell.angle_beta   90.00
_cell.angle_gamma   90.00
#
_symmetry.space_group_name_H-M   'P 1'
#
loop_
_entity.id
_entity.type
_entity.pdbx_description
1 polymer ?
#
loop_
_entity_poly.entity_id
_entity_poly.type
_entity_poly.pdbx_seq_one_letter_code
_entity_poly.pdbx_strand_id
1 'polypeptide(L)'
;MEMNIAVCDDQPEVLDVVENMLREIPEVERVETYQDIRHMRDEFEDGKRPDVLIMDICHEFNPALPKTKERQEGIDCAYELNQRYPELQIIYMTEDAKKYSQHIFLKPVNLLGYLTKPVDLIILKKLLEIAKEKQKQNDEKRVTIMCRNHKQIFYLDEILYLESRAHRTMIHTYEGEEVCRDKISDLEQRMGDTFVRCHQSFLVNMKYIRRIENESFKLENGEEISISKRRYVETKNRYFAYLNRIEK
;
A
#
# COMPACT_ATOMS: atom_id res chain seq x y z
N MET A 1 11.14 10.55 0.20
CA MET A 1 10.90 9.11 0.47
C MET A 1 11.73 8.36 -0.53
N GLU A 2 12.61 7.54 -0.04
CA GLU A 2 13.56 6.77 -0.80
C GLU A 2 12.95 5.39 -1.04
N MET A 3 13.20 4.77 -2.19
CA MET A 3 12.60 3.50 -2.61
C MET A 3 13.67 2.42 -2.75
N ASN A 4 13.35 1.21 -2.30
CA ASN A 4 14.13 0.00 -2.53
C ASN A 4 13.58 -0.73 -3.75
N ILE A 5 14.43 -1.03 -4.72
CA ILE A 5 14.04 -1.65 -5.98
C ILE A 5 14.76 -2.96 -6.17
N ALA A 6 14.02 -4.00 -6.55
CA ALA A 6 14.59 -5.25 -7.04
C ALA A 6 14.40 -5.34 -8.56
N VAL A 7 15.40 -5.86 -9.24
CA VAL A 7 15.35 -6.16 -10.68
C VAL A 7 15.67 -7.63 -10.88
N CYS A 8 14.79 -8.35 -11.57
CA CYS A 8 14.99 -9.77 -11.86
C CYS A 8 14.94 -10.02 -13.37
N ASP A 9 16.07 -10.49 -13.92
CA ASP A 9 16.27 -10.78 -15.36
C ASP A 9 17.39 -11.82 -15.49
N ASP A 10 17.24 -12.82 -16.36
CA ASP A 10 18.26 -13.85 -16.57
C ASP A 10 19.47 -13.36 -17.38
N GLN A 11 19.36 -12.17 -18.00
CA GLN A 11 20.42 -11.55 -18.80
C GLN A 11 21.22 -10.55 -17.95
N PRO A 12 22.49 -10.85 -17.61
CA PRO A 12 23.30 -9.97 -16.77
C PRO A 12 23.53 -8.58 -17.40
N GLU A 13 23.60 -8.49 -18.71
CA GLU A 13 23.79 -7.23 -19.43
C GLU A 13 22.59 -6.30 -19.25
N VAL A 14 21.36 -6.85 -19.18
CA VAL A 14 20.14 -6.09 -18.92
C VAL A 14 20.12 -5.60 -17.47
N LEU A 15 20.51 -6.45 -16.51
CA LEU A 15 20.62 -6.08 -15.11
C LEU A 15 21.60 -4.92 -14.91
N ASP A 16 22.79 -5.00 -15.50
CA ASP A 16 23.82 -3.94 -15.41
C ASP A 16 23.31 -2.60 -15.95
N VAL A 17 22.62 -2.62 -17.10
CA VAL A 17 22.06 -1.41 -17.71
C VAL A 17 20.97 -0.80 -16.83
N VAL A 18 20.02 -1.63 -16.36
CA VAL A 18 18.89 -1.15 -15.54
C VAL A 18 19.38 -0.68 -14.17
N GLU A 19 20.30 -1.39 -13.54
CA GLU A 19 20.91 -0.99 -12.27
C GLU A 19 21.60 0.38 -12.39
N ASN A 20 22.40 0.60 -13.43
CA ASN A 20 23.05 1.89 -13.66
C ASN A 20 22.03 3.01 -13.85
N MET A 21 20.95 2.77 -14.63
CA MET A 21 19.88 3.75 -14.79
C MET A 21 19.19 4.09 -13.46
N LEU A 22 18.92 3.08 -12.62
CA LEU A 22 18.27 3.26 -11.33
C LEU A 22 19.14 4.04 -10.33
N ARG A 23 20.45 3.80 -10.33
CA ARG A 23 21.42 4.51 -9.47
C ARG A 23 21.53 6.01 -9.78
N GLU A 24 21.16 6.44 -10.99
CA GLU A 24 21.11 7.86 -11.37
C GLU A 24 19.82 8.57 -10.88
N ILE A 25 18.86 7.83 -10.32
CA ILE A 25 17.56 8.37 -9.87
C ILE A 25 17.65 8.69 -8.37
N PRO A 26 17.54 9.98 -7.98
CA PRO A 26 17.77 10.38 -6.57
C PRO A 26 16.82 9.75 -5.55
N GLU A 27 15.65 9.31 -5.99
CA GLU A 27 14.63 8.69 -5.16
C GLU A 27 14.87 7.21 -4.87
N VAL A 28 15.87 6.61 -5.52
CA VAL A 28 16.24 5.20 -5.32
C VAL A 28 17.32 5.10 -4.26
N GLU A 29 17.00 4.44 -3.14
CA GLU A 29 17.94 4.23 -2.02
C GLU A 29 18.81 3.00 -2.26
N ARG A 30 18.17 1.92 -2.71
CA ARG A 30 18.82 0.62 -2.87
C ARG A 30 18.32 -0.08 -4.12
N VAL A 31 19.25 -0.68 -4.86
CA VAL A 31 18.95 -1.57 -6.00
C VAL A 31 19.53 -2.93 -5.70
N GLU A 32 18.74 -3.97 -5.85
CA GLU A 32 19.15 -5.37 -5.78
C GLU A 32 18.83 -6.04 -7.10
N THR A 33 19.79 -6.79 -7.64
CA THR A 33 19.66 -7.46 -8.94
C THR A 33 19.70 -8.97 -8.76
N TYR A 34 18.85 -9.69 -9.48
CA TYR A 34 18.70 -11.12 -9.40
C TYR A 34 18.68 -11.75 -10.79
N GLN A 35 19.54 -12.71 -11.03
CA GLN A 35 19.52 -13.56 -12.22
C GLN A 35 18.68 -14.82 -12.03
N ASP A 36 18.28 -15.14 -10.80
CA ASP A 36 17.51 -16.33 -10.44
C ASP A 36 16.32 -15.96 -9.57
N ILE A 37 15.12 -16.34 -10.03
CA ILE A 37 13.86 -16.10 -9.32
C ILE A 37 13.85 -16.76 -7.93
N ARG A 38 14.47 -17.95 -7.76
CA ARG A 38 14.49 -18.65 -6.48
C ARG A 38 15.30 -17.89 -5.45
N HIS A 39 16.47 -17.46 -5.84
CA HIS A 39 17.33 -16.66 -4.95
C HIS A 39 16.63 -15.37 -4.52
N MET A 40 15.96 -14.69 -5.45
CA MET A 40 15.15 -13.52 -5.14
C MET A 40 14.03 -13.83 -4.14
N ARG A 41 13.29 -14.93 -4.34
CA ARG A 41 12.22 -15.37 -3.44
C ARG A 41 12.72 -15.64 -2.02
N ASP A 42 13.84 -16.36 -1.91
CA ASP A 42 14.45 -16.71 -0.62
C ASP A 42 14.82 -15.41 0.15
N GLU A 43 15.42 -14.43 -0.51
CA GLU A 43 15.75 -13.15 0.11
C GLU A 43 14.51 -12.34 0.53
N PHE A 44 13.43 -12.40 -0.24
CA PHE A 44 12.16 -11.74 0.14
C PHE A 44 11.51 -12.41 1.35
N GLU A 45 11.64 -13.73 1.50
CA GLU A 45 11.20 -14.47 2.69
C GLU A 45 12.02 -14.12 3.92
N ASP A 46 13.32 -13.89 3.76
CA ASP A 46 14.23 -13.43 4.82
C ASP A 46 14.02 -11.94 5.21
N GLY A 47 13.03 -11.28 4.60
CA GLY A 47 12.63 -9.92 4.97
C GLY A 47 13.25 -8.80 4.15
N LYS A 48 14.09 -9.09 3.15
CA LYS A 48 14.65 -8.11 2.21
C LYS A 48 13.64 -7.79 1.10
N ARG A 49 12.59 -7.07 1.45
CA ARG A 49 11.50 -6.77 0.52
C ARG A 49 11.69 -5.41 -0.10
N PRO A 50 11.64 -5.31 -1.44
CA PRO A 50 11.65 -4.04 -2.13
C PRO A 50 10.26 -3.39 -2.12
N ASP A 51 10.22 -2.09 -2.43
CA ASP A 51 8.99 -1.35 -2.70
C ASP A 51 8.49 -1.62 -4.12
N VAL A 52 9.41 -1.78 -5.05
CA VAL A 52 9.14 -2.03 -6.48
C VAL A 52 9.96 -3.22 -6.97
N LEU A 53 9.31 -4.15 -7.66
CA LEU A 53 9.93 -5.24 -8.39
C LEU A 53 9.83 -4.99 -9.90
N ILE A 54 10.98 -4.89 -10.58
CA ILE A 54 11.07 -4.90 -12.03
C ILE A 54 11.36 -6.34 -12.44
N MET A 55 10.41 -6.99 -13.12
CA MET A 55 10.43 -8.42 -13.41
C MET A 55 10.42 -8.67 -14.91
N ASP A 56 11.42 -9.38 -15.40
CA ASP A 56 11.37 -9.91 -16.77
C ASP A 56 10.25 -10.95 -16.91
N ILE A 57 9.41 -10.79 -17.94
CA ILE A 57 8.29 -11.71 -18.19
C ILE A 57 8.78 -13.09 -18.60
N CYS A 58 9.84 -13.13 -19.41
CA CYS A 58 10.32 -14.33 -20.08
C CYS A 58 11.46 -15.03 -19.32
N HIS A 59 11.65 -14.70 -18.05
CA HIS A 59 12.74 -15.25 -17.24
C HIS A 59 12.86 -16.78 -17.37
N GLU A 60 14.04 -17.27 -17.75
CA GLU A 60 14.31 -18.69 -17.92
C GLU A 60 14.63 -19.36 -16.58
N PHE A 61 13.61 -19.98 -15.97
CA PHE A 61 13.77 -20.68 -14.69
C PHE A 61 14.44 -22.05 -14.80
N ASN A 62 14.27 -22.75 -15.93
CA ASN A 62 14.82 -24.09 -16.13
C ASN A 62 15.32 -24.30 -17.56
N PRO A 63 16.64 -24.23 -17.78
CA PRO A 63 17.22 -24.44 -19.11
C PRO A 63 17.04 -25.88 -19.65
N ALA A 64 16.63 -26.84 -18.81
CA ALA A 64 16.36 -28.23 -19.22
C ALA A 64 14.95 -28.43 -19.82
N LEU A 65 14.03 -27.46 -19.71
CA LEU A 65 12.71 -27.56 -20.30
C LEU A 65 12.74 -27.15 -21.79
N PRO A 66 11.99 -27.85 -22.66
CA PRO A 66 11.97 -27.51 -24.08
C PRO A 66 11.44 -26.07 -24.30
N LYS A 67 12.09 -25.32 -25.16
CA LYS A 67 11.76 -23.91 -25.54
C LYS A 67 10.38 -23.73 -26.21
N THR A 68 9.54 -24.76 -26.24
CA THR A 68 8.27 -24.84 -27.00
C THR A 68 7.05 -24.36 -26.24
N LYS A 69 7.13 -24.08 -24.95
CA LYS A 69 6.03 -23.44 -24.19
C LYS A 69 6.33 -21.96 -24.03
N GLU A 70 5.32 -21.13 -24.29
CA GLU A 70 5.39 -19.69 -23.99
C GLU A 70 5.71 -19.55 -22.50
N ARG A 71 6.91 -19.08 -22.23
CA ARG A 71 7.41 -18.97 -20.85
C ARG A 71 6.89 -17.66 -20.29
N GLN A 72 6.20 -17.74 -19.16
CA GLN A 72 5.58 -16.63 -18.43
C GLN A 72 5.95 -16.72 -16.95
N GLU A 73 7.11 -17.32 -16.66
CA GLU A 73 7.52 -17.59 -15.28
C GLU A 73 7.64 -16.31 -14.46
N GLY A 74 8.03 -15.20 -15.09
CA GLY A 74 8.04 -13.89 -14.44
C GLY A 74 6.66 -13.38 -14.03
N ILE A 75 5.62 -13.59 -14.87
CA ILE A 75 4.24 -13.21 -14.53
C ILE A 75 3.73 -14.08 -13.39
N ASP A 76 4.00 -15.39 -13.43
CA ASP A 76 3.58 -16.34 -12.40
C ASP A 76 4.22 -16.00 -11.06
N CYS A 77 5.52 -15.76 -11.06
CA CYS A 77 6.27 -15.35 -9.88
C CYS A 77 5.77 -14.02 -9.31
N ALA A 78 5.61 -12.99 -10.13
CA ALA A 78 5.11 -11.70 -9.69
C ALA A 78 3.71 -11.80 -9.10
N TYR A 79 2.83 -12.62 -9.68
CA TYR A 79 1.49 -12.87 -9.15
C TYR A 79 1.54 -13.52 -7.77
N GLU A 80 2.32 -14.60 -7.58
CA GLU A 80 2.47 -15.27 -6.29
C GLU A 80 3.06 -14.35 -5.22
N LEU A 81 4.09 -13.58 -5.56
CA LEU A 81 4.69 -12.59 -4.66
C LEU A 81 3.69 -11.51 -4.27
N ASN A 82 2.88 -11.03 -5.23
CA ASN A 82 1.90 -9.96 -4.96
C ASN A 82 0.71 -10.46 -4.14
N GLN A 83 0.32 -11.75 -4.24
CA GLN A 83 -0.66 -12.34 -3.32
C GLN A 83 -0.15 -12.38 -1.87
N ARG A 84 1.13 -12.62 -1.69
CA ARG A 84 1.76 -12.66 -0.36
C ARG A 84 2.14 -11.27 0.16
N TYR A 85 2.49 -10.36 -0.74
CA TYR A 85 2.90 -8.98 -0.46
C TYR A 85 2.10 -8.00 -1.33
N PRO A 86 0.84 -7.67 -0.97
CA PRO A 86 -0.07 -6.88 -1.80
C PRO A 86 0.43 -5.45 -2.08
N GLU A 87 1.34 -4.95 -1.24
CA GLU A 87 1.91 -3.61 -1.39
C GLU A 87 3.08 -3.56 -2.38
N LEU A 88 3.68 -4.72 -2.70
CA LEU A 88 4.75 -4.81 -3.67
C LEU A 88 4.27 -4.32 -5.02
N GLN A 89 4.88 -3.28 -5.53
CA GLN A 89 4.55 -2.71 -6.82
C GLN A 89 5.34 -3.40 -7.93
N ILE A 90 4.68 -3.74 -9.04
CA ILE A 90 5.28 -4.53 -10.11
C ILE A 90 5.43 -3.68 -11.37
N ILE A 91 6.61 -3.73 -11.97
CA ILE A 91 6.89 -3.27 -13.34
C ILE A 91 7.34 -4.50 -14.12
N TYR A 92 6.64 -4.83 -15.19
CA TYR A 92 7.10 -5.90 -16.08
C TYR A 92 8.11 -5.37 -17.08
N MET A 93 9.10 -6.21 -17.42
CA MET A 93 10.09 -5.97 -18.47
C MET A 93 9.94 -7.03 -19.57
N THR A 94 9.98 -6.65 -20.84
CA THR A 94 9.76 -7.58 -21.96
C THR A 94 10.29 -7.02 -23.28
N GLU A 95 10.62 -7.91 -24.23
CA GLU A 95 10.90 -7.52 -25.62
C GLU A 95 9.62 -7.23 -26.41
N ASP A 96 8.48 -7.89 -26.08
CA ASP A 96 7.21 -7.74 -26.77
C ASP A 96 6.02 -7.69 -25.80
N ALA A 97 5.64 -6.46 -25.42
CA ALA A 97 4.53 -6.22 -24.51
C ALA A 97 3.15 -6.67 -25.08
N LYS A 98 2.97 -6.65 -26.40
CA LYS A 98 1.70 -7.04 -27.03
C LYS A 98 1.44 -8.53 -26.87
N LYS A 99 2.48 -9.33 -26.97
CA LYS A 99 2.42 -10.79 -26.85
C LYS A 99 1.88 -11.24 -25.49
N TYR A 100 2.26 -10.54 -24.41
CA TYR A 100 1.96 -10.96 -23.03
C TYR A 100 0.79 -10.21 -22.39
N SER A 101 0.18 -9.24 -23.09
CA SER A 101 -0.87 -8.39 -22.52
C SER A 101 -2.04 -9.19 -21.92
N GLN A 102 -2.53 -10.22 -22.61
CA GLN A 102 -3.64 -11.04 -22.11
C GLN A 102 -3.28 -11.79 -20.82
N HIS A 103 -2.06 -12.31 -20.70
CA HIS A 103 -1.60 -13.05 -19.54
C HIS A 103 -1.41 -12.16 -18.32
N ILE A 104 -0.93 -10.94 -18.53
CA ILE A 104 -0.84 -9.91 -17.47
C ILE A 104 -2.22 -9.59 -16.92
N PHE A 105 -3.25 -9.44 -17.79
CA PHE A 105 -4.62 -9.18 -17.32
C PHE A 105 -5.27 -10.33 -16.58
N LEU A 106 -4.90 -11.58 -16.90
CA LEU A 106 -5.44 -12.77 -16.22
C LEU A 106 -4.84 -12.99 -14.83
N LYS A 107 -3.70 -12.38 -14.52
CA LYS A 107 -3.01 -12.45 -13.22
C LYS A 107 -2.83 -11.04 -12.65
N PRO A 108 -3.87 -10.49 -12.03
CA PRO A 108 -3.85 -9.13 -11.51
C PRO A 108 -2.83 -9.00 -10.37
N VAL A 109 -1.99 -8.00 -10.48
CA VAL A 109 -1.00 -7.60 -9.48
C VAL A 109 -1.09 -6.09 -9.26
N ASN A 110 -0.39 -5.55 -8.25
CA ASN A 110 -0.23 -4.11 -8.09
C ASN A 110 0.70 -3.55 -9.18
N LEU A 111 0.20 -3.57 -10.42
CA LEU A 111 0.94 -3.21 -11.61
C LEU A 111 1.10 -1.69 -11.73
N LEU A 112 2.32 -1.24 -11.97
CA LEU A 112 2.64 0.14 -12.36
C LEU A 112 2.63 0.33 -13.88
N GLY A 113 3.15 -0.66 -14.59
CA GLY A 113 3.26 -0.64 -16.03
C GLY A 113 4.26 -1.67 -16.54
N TYR A 114 4.73 -1.46 -17.77
CA TYR A 114 5.76 -2.31 -18.37
C TYR A 114 6.83 -1.48 -19.08
N LEU A 115 8.02 -2.05 -19.17
CA LEU A 115 9.17 -1.53 -19.89
C LEU A 115 9.45 -2.46 -21.06
N THR A 116 9.67 -1.89 -22.24
CA THR A 116 10.19 -2.66 -23.39
C THR A 116 11.69 -2.63 -23.39
N LYS A 117 12.32 -3.77 -23.70
CA LYS A 117 13.77 -3.84 -23.92
C LYS A 117 14.10 -3.35 -25.35
N PRO A 118 15.12 -2.47 -25.54
CA PRO A 118 15.95 -1.85 -24.50
C PRO A 118 15.18 -0.82 -23.66
N VAL A 119 15.48 -0.75 -22.37
CA VAL A 119 14.75 0.08 -21.39
C VAL A 119 14.95 1.57 -21.69
N ASP A 120 13.84 2.31 -21.73
CA ASP A 120 13.85 3.76 -21.86
C ASP A 120 13.86 4.41 -20.47
N LEU A 121 14.90 5.20 -20.18
CA LEU A 121 15.09 5.89 -18.90
C LEU A 121 13.93 6.86 -18.59
N ILE A 122 13.33 7.50 -19.60
CA ILE A 122 12.23 8.45 -19.40
C ILE A 122 10.98 7.70 -18.93
N ILE A 123 10.69 6.54 -19.52
CA ILE A 123 9.56 5.70 -19.11
C ILE A 123 9.82 5.12 -17.72
N LEU A 124 11.02 4.63 -17.44
CA LEU A 124 11.41 4.12 -16.13
C LEU A 124 11.18 5.19 -15.04
N LYS A 125 11.70 6.41 -15.22
CA LYS A 125 11.49 7.52 -14.28
C LYS A 125 10.00 7.81 -14.03
N LYS A 126 9.18 7.86 -15.08
CA LYS A 126 7.73 8.07 -14.93
C LYS A 126 7.04 6.98 -14.12
N LEU A 127 7.41 5.72 -14.34
CA LEU A 127 6.85 4.61 -13.56
C LEU A 127 7.25 4.68 -12.09
N LEU A 128 8.48 5.10 -11.79
CA LEU A 128 8.93 5.29 -10.41
C LEU A 128 8.28 6.52 -9.74
N GLU A 129 7.98 7.59 -10.49
CA GLU A 129 7.17 8.71 -9.98
C GLU A 129 5.76 8.22 -9.57
N ILE A 130 5.12 7.40 -10.41
CA ILE A 130 3.81 6.78 -10.09
C ILE A 130 3.94 5.86 -8.86
N ALA A 131 5.03 5.10 -8.75
CA ALA A 131 5.31 4.25 -7.60
C ALA A 131 5.36 5.07 -6.31
N LYS A 132 6.11 6.15 -6.33
CA LYS A 132 6.27 7.08 -5.20
C LYS A 132 4.95 7.70 -4.76
N GLU A 133 4.13 8.12 -5.72
CA GLU A 133 2.81 8.68 -5.43
C GLU A 133 1.87 7.65 -4.79
N LYS A 134 1.84 6.42 -5.32
CA LYS A 134 1.06 5.32 -4.72
C LYS A 134 1.54 4.97 -3.32
N GLN A 135 2.86 4.89 -3.10
CA GLN A 135 3.44 4.62 -1.79
C GLN A 135 3.03 5.71 -0.78
N LYS A 136 3.14 6.98 -1.16
CA LYS A 136 2.70 8.10 -0.33
C LYS A 136 1.21 8.00 0.02
N GLN A 137 0.35 7.72 -0.96
CA GLN A 137 -1.09 7.52 -0.72
C GLN A 137 -1.37 6.33 0.20
N ASN A 138 -0.59 5.25 0.12
CA ASN A 138 -0.72 4.10 1.01
C ASN A 138 -0.26 4.44 2.43
N ASP A 139 0.82 5.20 2.58
CA ASP A 139 1.29 5.66 3.89
C ASP A 139 0.30 6.64 4.55
N GLU A 140 -0.34 7.52 3.77
CA GLU A 140 -1.40 8.40 4.24
C GLU A 140 -2.65 7.62 4.72
N LYS A 141 -2.82 6.38 4.24
CA LYS A 141 -3.91 5.48 4.67
C LYS A 141 -3.58 4.62 5.87
N ARG A 142 -2.35 4.69 6.40
CA ARG A 142 -1.87 3.88 7.52
C ARG A 142 -1.47 4.72 8.71
N VAL A 143 -1.65 4.18 9.89
CA VAL A 143 -1.17 4.75 11.14
C VAL A 143 -0.48 3.68 11.97
N THR A 144 0.72 3.98 12.45
CA THR A 144 1.43 3.09 13.38
C THR A 144 1.08 3.49 14.80
N ILE A 145 0.48 2.60 15.58
CA ILE A 145 0.04 2.85 16.95
C ILE A 145 0.77 1.92 17.91
N MET A 146 1.08 2.41 19.13
CA MET A 146 1.70 1.61 20.16
C MET A 146 0.63 0.83 20.93
N CYS A 147 0.39 -0.43 20.52
CA CYS A 147 -0.53 -1.33 21.19
C CYS A 147 0.20 -2.21 22.20
N ARG A 148 -0.25 -2.21 23.46
CA ARG A 148 0.41 -2.94 24.56
C ARG A 148 1.92 -2.64 24.63
N ASN A 149 2.78 -3.51 24.06
CA ASN A 149 4.24 -3.38 24.09
C ASN A 149 4.89 -3.46 22.70
N HIS A 150 4.11 -3.39 21.62
CA HIS A 150 4.62 -3.45 20.24
C HIS A 150 3.95 -2.37 19.37
N LYS A 151 4.65 -1.98 18.32
CA LYS A 151 4.09 -1.12 17.29
C LYS A 151 3.21 -1.96 16.37
N GLN A 152 1.99 -1.52 16.15
CA GLN A 152 1.03 -2.14 15.22
C GLN A 152 0.64 -1.12 14.16
N ILE A 153 0.55 -1.57 12.92
CA ILE A 153 0.10 -0.76 11.79
C ILE A 153 -1.39 -1.03 11.60
N PHE A 154 -2.18 0.03 11.51
CA PHE A 154 -3.59 -0.01 11.17
C PHE A 154 -3.81 0.74 9.86
N TYR A 155 -4.64 0.21 8.99
CA TYR A 155 -5.21 0.99 7.91
C TYR A 155 -6.32 1.88 8.46
N LEU A 156 -6.34 3.15 8.04
CA LEU A 156 -7.37 4.09 8.52
C LEU A 156 -8.77 3.59 8.19
N ASP A 157 -8.90 2.83 7.09
CA ASP A 157 -10.15 2.22 6.65
C ASP A 157 -10.60 1.02 7.50
N GLU A 158 -9.77 0.48 8.37
CA GLU A 158 -10.14 -0.60 9.31
C GLU A 158 -10.70 -0.04 10.61
N ILE A 159 -10.39 1.23 10.93
CA ILE A 159 -10.76 1.86 12.19
C ILE A 159 -12.12 2.52 12.06
N LEU A 160 -13.08 2.07 12.86
CA LEU A 160 -14.43 2.65 12.96
C LEU A 160 -14.40 3.93 13.79
N TYR A 161 -13.84 3.84 14.99
CA TYR A 161 -13.64 4.96 15.89
C TYR A 161 -12.62 4.62 16.98
N LEU A 162 -12.21 5.65 17.70
CA LEU A 162 -11.34 5.56 18.87
C LEU A 162 -12.11 6.07 20.10
N GLU A 163 -11.95 5.34 21.21
CA GLU A 163 -12.54 5.69 22.50
C GLU A 163 -11.45 5.90 23.56
N SER A 164 -11.48 7.03 24.25
CA SER A 164 -10.66 7.22 25.46
C SER A 164 -11.40 6.68 26.68
N ARG A 165 -10.90 5.59 27.27
CA ARG A 165 -11.49 4.90 28.42
C ARG A 165 -10.44 4.59 29.47
N ALA A 166 -10.66 5.05 30.73
CA ALA A 166 -9.76 4.77 31.85
C ALA A 166 -8.27 5.06 31.56
N HIS A 167 -7.95 6.22 31.00
CA HIS A 167 -6.59 6.66 30.61
C HIS A 167 -5.91 5.83 29.51
N ARG A 168 -6.67 5.03 28.78
CA ARG A 168 -6.21 4.29 27.60
C ARG A 168 -7.08 4.66 26.42
N THR A 169 -6.56 4.43 25.21
CA THR A 169 -7.33 4.58 23.99
C THR A 169 -7.65 3.19 23.46
N MET A 170 -8.95 2.94 23.22
CA MET A 170 -9.45 1.74 22.56
C MET A 170 -9.60 2.06 21.08
N ILE A 171 -9.12 1.19 20.23
CA ILE A 171 -9.27 1.24 18.78
C ILE A 171 -10.35 0.23 18.41
N HIS A 172 -11.46 0.68 17.88
CA HIS A 172 -12.57 -0.17 17.47
C HIS A 172 -12.52 -0.41 15.97
N THR A 173 -12.49 -1.68 15.57
CA THR A 173 -12.49 -2.15 14.18
C THR A 173 -13.62 -3.15 13.96
N TYR A 174 -13.85 -3.60 12.73
CA TYR A 174 -14.81 -4.69 12.47
C TYR A 174 -14.33 -6.04 13.02
N GLU A 175 -13.03 -6.22 13.22
CA GLU A 175 -12.45 -7.47 13.73
C GLU A 175 -12.42 -7.53 15.26
N GLY A 176 -12.60 -6.38 15.94
CA GLY A 176 -12.58 -6.30 17.40
C GLY A 176 -11.99 -5.01 17.94
N GLU A 177 -11.54 -5.07 19.19
CA GLU A 177 -10.99 -3.92 19.92
C GLU A 177 -9.52 -4.15 20.26
N GLU A 178 -8.72 -3.11 20.06
CA GLU A 178 -7.32 -3.08 20.48
C GLU A 178 -7.05 -1.94 21.45
N VAL A 179 -6.21 -2.20 22.46
CA VAL A 179 -5.86 -1.21 23.48
C VAL A 179 -4.52 -0.58 23.17
N CYS A 180 -4.48 0.74 23.05
CA CYS A 180 -3.24 1.46 22.85
C CYS A 180 -2.91 2.42 24.02
N ARG A 181 -1.63 2.83 24.06
CA ARG A 181 -1.12 3.78 25.07
C ARG A 181 -1.13 5.22 24.59
N ASP A 182 -1.23 5.42 23.29
CA ASP A 182 -1.24 6.74 22.68
C ASP A 182 -2.49 7.50 23.13
N LYS A 183 -2.33 8.79 23.40
CA LYS A 183 -3.49 9.62 23.75
C LYS A 183 -4.34 9.86 22.52
N ILE A 184 -5.66 9.89 22.69
CA ILE A 184 -6.59 10.15 21.60
C ILE A 184 -6.36 11.53 20.94
N SER A 185 -5.81 12.53 21.67
CA SER A 185 -5.41 13.83 21.12
C SER A 185 -4.24 13.72 20.13
N ASP A 186 -3.29 12.82 20.41
CA ASP A 186 -2.11 12.64 19.58
C ASP A 186 -2.48 11.82 18.33
N LEU A 187 -3.38 10.85 18.51
CA LEU A 187 -3.95 10.09 17.40
C LEU A 187 -4.82 10.96 16.48
N GLU A 188 -5.59 11.91 17.02
CA GLU A 188 -6.37 12.86 16.22
C GLU A 188 -5.51 13.59 15.18
N GLN A 189 -4.30 14.01 15.54
CA GLN A 189 -3.37 14.68 14.62
C GLN A 189 -2.82 13.74 13.53
N ARG A 190 -2.76 12.44 13.82
CA ARG A 190 -2.18 11.41 12.93
C ARG A 190 -3.22 10.74 12.02
N MET A 191 -4.52 10.80 12.39
CA MET A 191 -5.62 10.17 11.64
C MET A 191 -6.09 10.99 10.43
N GLY A 192 -5.63 12.22 10.29
CA GLY A 192 -5.98 13.09 9.17
C GLY A 192 -7.45 13.53 9.14
N ASP A 193 -7.87 14.02 7.97
CA ASP A 193 -9.15 14.70 7.79
C ASP A 193 -10.37 13.77 7.72
N THR A 194 -10.18 12.46 7.63
CA THR A 194 -11.28 11.49 7.60
C THR A 194 -11.87 11.21 8.98
N PHE A 195 -11.18 11.63 10.05
CA PHE A 195 -11.66 11.47 11.41
C PHE A 195 -12.13 12.79 12.01
N VAL A 196 -13.18 12.72 12.84
CA VAL A 196 -13.74 13.87 13.55
C VAL A 196 -13.81 13.63 15.06
N ARG A 197 -13.27 14.57 15.84
CA ARG A 197 -13.36 14.55 17.30
C ARG A 197 -14.73 15.06 17.75
N CYS A 198 -15.70 14.18 17.94
CA CYS A 198 -17.08 14.54 18.31
C CYS A 198 -17.28 14.69 19.82
N HIS A 199 -16.44 14.06 20.65
CA HIS A 199 -16.50 14.10 22.11
C HIS A 199 -15.08 14.12 22.70
N GLN A 200 -14.94 14.51 23.98
CA GLN A 200 -13.64 14.41 24.66
C GLN A 200 -13.07 12.99 24.65
N SER A 201 -13.93 11.99 24.58
CA SER A 201 -13.57 10.57 24.59
C SER A 201 -13.69 9.88 23.24
N PHE A 202 -14.22 10.52 22.19
CA PHE A 202 -14.47 9.85 20.92
C PHE A 202 -13.88 10.61 19.73
N LEU A 203 -13.18 9.86 18.88
CA LEU A 203 -12.68 10.27 17.57
C LEU A 203 -13.23 9.27 16.54
N VAL A 204 -14.10 9.73 15.64
CA VAL A 204 -14.92 8.87 14.76
C VAL A 204 -14.46 8.99 13.33
N ASN A 205 -14.32 7.87 12.64
CA ASN A 205 -14.09 7.84 11.21
C ASN A 205 -15.37 8.20 10.46
N MET A 206 -15.37 9.32 9.75
CA MET A 206 -16.54 9.85 9.06
C MET A 206 -17.03 8.96 7.92
N LYS A 207 -16.18 8.10 7.39
CA LYS A 207 -16.52 7.08 6.37
C LYS A 207 -17.64 6.14 6.85
N TYR A 208 -17.66 5.81 8.13
CA TYR A 208 -18.60 4.84 8.73
C TYR A 208 -19.80 5.46 9.40
N ILE A 209 -19.96 6.79 9.28
CA ILE A 209 -21.16 7.47 9.81
C ILE A 209 -22.30 7.30 8.81
N ARG A 210 -23.32 6.57 9.23
CA ARG A 210 -24.54 6.38 8.43
C ARG A 210 -25.45 7.61 8.48
N ARG A 211 -25.59 8.25 9.67
CA ARG A 211 -26.42 9.44 9.88
C ARG A 211 -26.13 10.13 11.20
N ILE A 212 -26.58 11.37 11.32
CA ILE A 212 -26.59 12.14 12.58
C ILE A 212 -28.02 12.18 13.10
N GLU A 213 -28.22 11.79 14.35
CA GLU A 213 -29.51 11.84 15.06
C GLU A 213 -29.32 12.29 16.50
N ASN A 214 -30.18 13.19 16.99
CA ASN A 214 -30.27 13.55 18.40
C ASN A 214 -28.93 13.80 19.11
N GLU A 215 -28.04 14.59 18.51
CA GLU A 215 -26.70 14.88 19.01
C GLU A 215 -25.80 13.60 19.09
N SER A 216 -26.03 12.61 18.24
CA SER A 216 -25.19 11.42 18.12
C SER A 216 -24.92 11.05 16.67
N PHE A 217 -23.83 10.30 16.44
CA PHE A 217 -23.56 9.58 15.21
C PHE A 217 -24.09 8.16 15.31
N LYS A 218 -24.85 7.72 14.32
CA LYS A 218 -25.16 6.31 14.09
C LYS A 218 -24.18 5.74 13.08
N LEU A 219 -23.40 4.74 13.49
CA LEU A 219 -22.44 4.07 12.63
C LEU A 219 -23.08 2.94 11.81
N GLU A 220 -22.40 2.49 10.77
CA GLU A 220 -22.87 1.41 9.90
C GLU A 220 -22.99 0.06 10.63
N ASN A 221 -22.15 -0.18 11.64
CA ASN A 221 -22.24 -1.36 12.52
C ASN A 221 -23.38 -1.29 13.55
N GLY A 222 -24.16 -0.20 13.56
CA GLY A 222 -25.29 0.00 14.46
C GLY A 222 -24.97 0.70 15.78
N GLU A 223 -23.72 0.94 16.08
CA GLU A 223 -23.32 1.66 17.28
C GLU A 223 -23.71 3.14 17.23
N GLU A 224 -23.91 3.71 18.42
CA GLU A 224 -24.28 5.11 18.59
C GLU A 224 -23.24 5.84 19.42
N ILE A 225 -22.64 6.90 18.86
CA ILE A 225 -21.59 7.67 19.51
C ILE A 225 -22.08 9.09 19.75
N SER A 226 -22.14 9.50 21.02
CA SER A 226 -22.61 10.83 21.43
C SER A 226 -21.68 11.94 20.97
N ILE A 227 -22.26 13.03 20.51
CA ILE A 227 -21.56 14.28 20.18
C ILE A 227 -21.75 15.23 21.38
N SER A 228 -20.64 15.76 21.91
CA SER A 228 -20.75 16.73 23.00
C SER A 228 -21.39 18.03 22.52
N LYS A 229 -22.26 18.64 23.32
CA LYS A 229 -22.94 19.93 22.99
C LYS A 229 -21.95 21.00 22.52
N ARG A 230 -20.79 21.08 23.17
CA ARG A 230 -19.74 22.05 22.83
C ARG A 230 -19.17 21.85 21.43
N ARG A 231 -19.09 20.61 20.95
CA ARG A 231 -18.47 20.24 19.66
C ARG A 231 -19.51 20.02 18.55
N TYR A 232 -20.80 20.07 18.86
CA TYR A 232 -21.86 19.68 17.93
C TYR A 232 -21.80 20.43 16.59
N VAL A 233 -21.72 21.77 16.65
CA VAL A 233 -21.72 22.62 15.45
C VAL A 233 -20.47 22.37 14.60
N GLU A 234 -19.30 22.32 15.23
CA GLU A 234 -18.02 22.07 14.55
C GLU A 234 -18.00 20.67 13.92
N THR A 235 -18.40 19.65 14.69
CA THR A 235 -18.46 18.25 14.24
C THR A 235 -19.39 18.08 13.05
N LYS A 236 -20.58 18.70 13.11
CA LYS A 236 -21.56 18.68 12.03
C LYS A 236 -21.02 19.33 10.76
N ASN A 237 -20.37 20.50 10.88
CA ASN A 237 -19.79 21.20 9.74
C ASN A 237 -18.65 20.38 9.10
N ARG A 238 -17.77 19.75 9.89
CA ARG A 238 -16.72 18.87 9.38
C ARG A 238 -17.30 17.67 8.65
N TYR A 239 -18.32 17.04 9.20
CA TYR A 239 -18.96 15.89 8.55
C TYR A 239 -19.62 16.27 7.21
N PHE A 240 -20.35 17.38 7.14
CA PHE A 240 -20.92 17.83 5.86
C PHE A 240 -19.85 18.26 4.85
N ALA A 241 -18.76 18.88 5.29
CA ALA A 241 -17.63 19.17 4.41
C ALA A 241 -16.98 17.89 3.87
N TYR A 242 -16.91 16.84 4.68
CA TYR A 242 -16.45 15.51 4.25
C TYR A 242 -17.38 14.91 3.19
N LEU A 243 -18.71 14.89 3.42
CA LEU A 243 -19.68 14.39 2.44
C LEU A 243 -19.57 15.11 1.10
N ASN A 244 -19.48 16.43 1.10
CA ASN A 244 -19.33 17.23 -0.12
C ASN A 244 -18.04 16.94 -0.90
N ARG A 245 -17.00 16.34 -0.25
CA ARG A 245 -15.76 15.94 -0.93
C ARG A 245 -15.87 14.58 -1.61
N ILE A 246 -16.67 13.66 -1.07
CA ILE A 246 -16.83 12.30 -1.63
C ILE A 246 -17.91 12.21 -2.71
N GLU A 247 -18.79 13.21 -2.83
CA GLU A 247 -19.82 13.30 -3.87
C GLU A 247 -19.32 13.94 -5.18
N LYS A 248 -18.07 14.38 -5.23
CA LYS A 248 -17.41 14.92 -6.43
C LYS A 248 -16.52 13.89 -7.08
#